data_03a74e06e0477a52a7a4f88024559ce5
#
_entry.id   03a74e06e0477a52a7a4f88024559ce5
#
_cell.length_a   1.000
_cell.length_b   1.000
_cell.length_c   1.000
_cell.angle_alpha   90.00
_cell.angle_beta   90.00
_cell.angle_gamma   90.00
#
_symmetry.space_group_name_H-M   'P 1'
#
loop_
_entity.id
_entity.type
_entity.pdbx_description
1 polymer ?
#
loop_
_entity_poly.entity_id
_entity_poly.type
_entity_poly.pdbx_seq_one_letter_code
_entity_poly.pdbx_strand_id
1 'polypeptide(L)'
;MYYRLKVAGVERDLPICPLNDKLSIGAFVMFGDVELTEKCAAALVKIAPEHDAIITAESKGIPLVYEMTRLLGRNRYILARKMPKLYMRDIKKFEVKSITTAAQQTLFLDGYDVEWMKGKKILIVDDVISTGASLAALEHLVVESGGIVAGRMAVLAEGDAIERKDIKVLGKLPLFTPDGKEIE
;
A
#
# COMPACT_ATOMS: atom_id res chain seq x y z
N MET A 1 15.91 -0.95 19.79
CA MET A 1 15.15 -2.22 19.91
C MET A 1 14.72 -2.66 18.52
N TYR A 2 14.53 -3.97 18.30
CA TYR A 2 14.18 -4.52 17.00
C TYR A 2 13.09 -5.56 17.16
N TYR A 3 12.18 -5.62 16.20
CA TYR A 3 11.18 -6.66 16.05
C TYR A 3 11.59 -7.59 14.91
N ARG A 4 11.63 -8.91 15.18
CA ARG A 4 11.93 -9.90 14.16
C ARG A 4 10.68 -10.26 13.36
N LEU A 5 10.55 -9.67 12.18
CA LEU A 5 9.49 -9.99 11.24
C LEU A 5 9.84 -11.23 10.42
N LYS A 6 8.85 -12.14 10.26
CA LYS A 6 8.89 -13.25 9.31
C LYS A 6 7.75 -13.08 8.30
N VAL A 7 8.07 -12.91 7.03
CA VAL A 7 7.09 -12.74 5.96
C VAL A 7 7.59 -13.31 4.64
N ALA A 8 6.72 -13.97 3.88
CA ALA A 8 7.03 -14.56 2.58
C ALA A 8 8.30 -15.45 2.56
N GLY A 9 8.62 -16.09 3.67
CA GLY A 9 9.80 -16.99 3.81
C GLY A 9 11.13 -16.26 4.07
N VAL A 10 11.12 -14.95 4.31
CA VAL A 10 12.30 -14.18 4.72
C VAL A 10 12.12 -13.61 6.13
N GLU A 11 13.24 -13.32 6.79
CA GLU A 11 13.27 -12.70 8.11
C GLU A 11 14.00 -11.36 8.05
N ARG A 12 13.46 -10.35 8.77
CA ARG A 12 14.09 -9.02 8.88
C ARG A 12 13.94 -8.49 10.30
N ASP A 13 14.97 -7.84 10.79
CA ASP A 13 14.94 -7.12 12.06
C ASP A 13 14.50 -5.67 11.80
N LEU A 14 13.26 -5.36 12.15
CA LEU A 14 12.67 -4.04 11.97
C LEU A 14 13.02 -3.15 13.18
N PRO A 15 13.60 -1.96 12.98
CA PRO A 15 13.77 -1.03 14.09
C PRO A 15 12.41 -0.63 14.66
N ILE A 16 12.30 -0.64 15.98
CA ILE A 16 11.12 -0.11 16.69
C ILE A 16 11.32 1.38 16.86
N CYS A 17 10.44 2.17 16.25
CA CYS A 17 10.52 3.61 16.20
C CYS A 17 9.34 4.26 16.93
N PRO A 18 9.56 5.26 17.80
CA PRO A 18 8.48 5.96 18.47
C PRO A 18 7.62 6.73 17.47
N LEU A 19 6.30 6.54 17.54
CA LEU A 19 5.32 7.32 16.81
C LEU A 19 4.85 8.52 17.64
N ASN A 20 4.67 8.30 18.94
CA ASN A 20 4.35 9.31 19.94
C ASN A 20 4.75 8.80 21.34
N ASP A 21 4.41 9.54 22.40
CA ASP A 21 4.78 9.21 23.80
C ASP A 21 4.16 7.90 24.32
N LYS A 22 3.19 7.33 23.62
CA LYS A 22 2.46 6.12 24.04
C LYS A 22 2.61 4.93 23.11
N LEU A 23 3.08 5.17 21.89
CA LEU A 23 3.03 4.17 20.82
C LEU A 23 4.32 4.19 19.99
N SER A 24 4.82 2.99 19.68
CA SER A 24 5.91 2.75 18.74
C SER A 24 5.46 1.79 17.63
N ILE A 25 6.09 1.87 16.49
CA ILE A 25 5.85 1.04 15.30
C ILE A 25 7.10 0.28 14.89
N GLY A 26 6.94 -0.89 14.28
CA GLY A 26 8.01 -1.56 13.55
C GLY A 26 8.22 -0.89 12.19
N ALA A 27 9.39 -0.31 11.96
CA ALA A 27 9.64 0.40 10.71
C ALA A 27 9.85 -0.57 9.55
N PHE A 28 8.76 -0.94 8.87
CA PHE A 28 8.80 -1.76 7.67
C PHE A 28 9.12 -0.91 6.45
N VAL A 29 10.25 -1.16 5.81
CA VAL A 29 10.74 -0.43 4.64
C VAL A 29 11.27 -1.42 3.60
N MET A 30 10.66 -1.41 2.41
CA MET A 30 11.07 -2.30 1.30
C MET A 30 12.10 -1.66 0.37
N PHE A 31 12.37 -0.36 0.48
CA PHE A 31 13.35 0.32 -0.37
C PHE A 31 14.74 -0.26 -0.19
N GLY A 32 15.36 -0.66 -1.28
CA GLY A 32 16.70 -1.24 -1.29
C GLY A 32 16.77 -2.73 -0.91
N ASP A 33 15.67 -3.33 -0.42
CA ASP A 33 15.61 -4.75 -0.09
C ASP A 33 15.00 -5.55 -1.25
N VAL A 34 15.85 -5.99 -2.15
CA VAL A 34 15.44 -6.71 -3.37
C VAL A 34 14.84 -8.07 -3.03
N GLU A 35 15.49 -8.86 -2.16
CA GLU A 35 15.01 -10.19 -1.79
C GLU A 35 13.62 -10.12 -1.14
N LEU A 36 13.43 -9.22 -0.18
CA LEU A 36 12.13 -9.02 0.47
C LEU A 36 11.05 -8.63 -0.56
N THR A 37 11.38 -7.71 -1.47
CA THR A 37 10.46 -7.25 -2.52
C THR A 37 10.06 -8.40 -3.44
N GLU A 38 11.00 -9.18 -3.95
CA GLU A 38 10.73 -10.32 -4.84
C GLU A 38 9.88 -11.39 -4.16
N LYS A 39 10.21 -11.76 -2.91
CA LYS A 39 9.48 -12.80 -2.16
C LYS A 39 8.06 -12.37 -1.83
N CYS A 40 7.88 -11.13 -1.36
CA CYS A 40 6.55 -10.58 -1.07
C CYS A 40 5.69 -10.43 -2.32
N ALA A 41 6.26 -9.91 -3.42
CA ALA A 41 5.55 -9.79 -4.69
C ALA A 41 5.10 -11.16 -5.21
N ALA A 42 5.97 -12.16 -5.22
CA ALA A 42 5.64 -13.51 -5.65
C ALA A 42 4.55 -14.17 -4.78
N ALA A 43 4.57 -13.93 -3.47
CA ALA A 43 3.53 -14.41 -2.57
C ALA A 43 2.18 -13.73 -2.80
N LEU A 44 2.17 -12.39 -2.97
CA LEU A 44 0.95 -11.63 -3.24
C LEU A 44 0.32 -11.97 -4.59
N VAL A 45 1.11 -12.15 -5.64
CA VAL A 45 0.62 -12.55 -6.98
C VAL A 45 -0.17 -13.85 -6.91
N LYS A 46 0.24 -14.83 -6.09
CA LYS A 46 -0.45 -16.13 -5.94
C LYS A 46 -1.86 -16.02 -5.36
N ILE A 47 -2.13 -15.00 -4.55
CA ILE A 47 -3.41 -14.81 -3.86
C ILE A 47 -4.20 -13.61 -4.41
N ALA A 48 -3.66 -12.92 -5.41
CA ALA A 48 -4.31 -11.77 -6.03
C ALA A 48 -5.63 -12.19 -6.70
N PRO A 49 -6.71 -11.40 -6.56
CA PRO A 49 -7.93 -11.61 -7.35
C PRO A 49 -7.67 -11.29 -8.83
N GLU A 50 -8.60 -11.68 -9.69
CA GLU A 50 -8.57 -11.26 -11.09
C GLU A 50 -8.63 -9.73 -11.19
N HIS A 51 -7.71 -9.13 -11.94
CA HIS A 51 -7.60 -7.69 -12.11
C HIS A 51 -6.92 -7.34 -13.44
N ASP A 52 -7.16 -6.13 -13.93
CA ASP A 52 -6.56 -5.61 -15.18
C ASP A 52 -5.28 -4.82 -14.90
N ALA A 53 -5.22 -4.11 -13.78
CA ALA A 53 -4.09 -3.29 -13.40
C ALA A 53 -3.91 -3.22 -11.89
N ILE A 54 -2.72 -2.78 -11.47
CA ILE A 54 -2.39 -2.52 -10.07
C ILE A 54 -2.20 -1.01 -9.87
N ILE A 55 -2.70 -0.47 -8.76
CA ILE A 55 -2.44 0.89 -8.31
C ILE A 55 -1.80 0.90 -6.93
N THR A 56 -0.88 1.83 -6.73
CA THR A 56 -0.32 2.15 -5.40
C THR A 56 -0.19 3.66 -5.23
N ALA A 57 -0.07 4.11 -3.99
CA ALA A 57 0.29 5.49 -3.67
C ALA A 57 1.81 5.64 -3.53
N GLU A 58 2.32 6.83 -3.81
CA GLU A 58 3.70 7.22 -3.49
C GLU A 58 3.93 7.07 -1.97
N SER A 59 4.98 6.36 -1.48
CA SER A 59 6.12 5.91 -2.26
C SER A 59 6.53 4.45 -1.97
N LYS A 60 6.29 3.90 -0.77
CA LYS A 60 6.88 2.63 -0.31
C LYS A 60 6.37 1.39 -1.05
N GLY A 61 5.13 1.41 -1.54
CA GLY A 61 4.55 0.35 -2.36
C GLY A 61 5.14 0.24 -3.78
N ILE A 62 5.90 1.23 -4.26
CA ILE A 62 6.38 1.27 -5.66
C ILE A 62 7.22 0.04 -6.05
N PRO A 63 8.26 -0.36 -5.29
CA PRO A 63 9.05 -1.55 -5.65
C PRO A 63 8.19 -2.82 -5.72
N LEU A 64 7.27 -2.95 -4.77
CA LEU A 64 6.36 -4.09 -4.68
C LEU A 64 5.47 -4.21 -5.91
N VAL A 65 4.78 -3.14 -6.30
CA VAL A 65 3.88 -3.17 -7.47
C VAL A 65 4.63 -3.27 -8.77
N TYR A 66 5.83 -2.71 -8.87
CA TYR A 66 6.71 -2.92 -10.02
C TYR A 66 6.97 -4.42 -10.21
N GLU A 67 7.42 -5.10 -9.15
CA GLU A 67 7.76 -6.52 -9.21
C GLU A 67 6.52 -7.41 -9.43
N MET A 68 5.39 -7.12 -8.77
CA MET A 68 4.13 -7.83 -9.04
C MET A 68 3.70 -7.69 -10.51
N THR A 69 3.80 -6.48 -11.06
CA THR A 69 3.45 -6.19 -12.46
C THR A 69 4.35 -6.96 -13.43
N ARG A 70 5.66 -7.01 -13.15
CA ARG A 70 6.64 -7.76 -13.90
C ARG A 70 6.34 -9.28 -13.89
N LEU A 71 6.06 -9.83 -12.71
CA LEU A 71 5.72 -11.25 -12.54
C LEU A 71 4.44 -11.64 -13.28
N LEU A 72 3.48 -10.71 -13.37
CA LEU A 72 2.24 -10.90 -14.13
C LEU A 72 2.41 -10.74 -15.64
N GLY A 73 3.63 -10.47 -16.13
CA GLY A 73 3.91 -10.23 -17.56
C GLY A 73 3.27 -8.96 -18.10
N ARG A 74 2.99 -7.99 -17.23
CA ARG A 74 2.37 -6.71 -17.61
C ARG A 74 3.41 -5.60 -17.69
N ASN A 75 3.14 -4.59 -18.52
CA ASN A 75 4.07 -3.51 -18.81
C ASN A 75 3.74 -2.20 -18.06
N ARG A 76 2.68 -2.21 -17.22
CA ARG A 76 2.21 -0.98 -16.60
C ARG A 76 1.52 -1.24 -15.26
N TYR A 77 1.78 -0.36 -14.30
CA TYR A 77 0.99 -0.14 -13.09
C TYR A 77 0.66 1.35 -12.97
N ILE A 78 -0.25 1.70 -12.09
CA ILE A 78 -0.69 3.08 -11.86
C ILE A 78 -0.06 3.58 -10.56
N LEU A 79 0.45 4.82 -10.59
CA LEU A 79 1.07 5.45 -9.43
C LEU A 79 0.33 6.74 -9.07
N ALA A 80 -0.42 6.71 -7.97
CA ALA A 80 -1.01 7.92 -7.39
C ALA A 80 0.07 8.74 -6.67
N ARG A 81 0.25 9.99 -7.08
CA ARG A 81 1.29 10.89 -6.58
C ARG A 81 0.77 11.76 -5.44
N LYS A 82 1.62 12.06 -4.46
CA LYS A 82 1.30 13.00 -3.38
C LYS A 82 1.41 14.47 -3.79
N MET A 83 2.13 14.71 -4.89
CA MET A 83 2.28 16.04 -5.49
C MET A 83 2.30 15.92 -7.02
N PRO A 84 1.76 16.92 -7.76
CA PRO A 84 1.84 16.93 -9.21
C PRO A 84 3.30 17.03 -9.66
N LYS A 85 3.60 16.45 -10.83
CA LYS A 85 4.94 16.48 -11.43
C LYS A 85 4.86 17.19 -12.79
N LEU A 86 5.95 17.85 -13.18
CA LEU A 86 6.02 18.65 -14.40
C LEU A 86 5.71 17.87 -15.70
N TYR A 87 5.94 16.55 -15.69
CA TYR A 87 5.68 15.69 -16.86
C TYR A 87 4.23 15.21 -16.97
N MET A 88 3.43 15.37 -15.90
CA MET A 88 2.02 14.95 -15.91
C MET A 88 1.18 15.88 -16.78
N ARG A 89 0.18 15.31 -17.46
CA ARG A 89 -0.78 16.02 -18.32
C ARG A 89 -2.20 15.80 -17.83
N ASP A 90 -3.05 16.82 -18.04
CA ASP A 90 -4.47 16.76 -17.65
C ASP A 90 -4.69 16.24 -16.23
N ILE A 91 -3.86 16.72 -15.30
CA ILE A 91 -3.74 16.25 -13.92
C ILE A 91 -5.12 16.27 -13.26
N LYS A 92 -5.50 15.13 -12.70
CA LYS A 92 -6.67 15.01 -11.81
C LYS A 92 -6.22 15.00 -10.36
N LYS A 93 -6.89 15.83 -9.56
CA LYS A 93 -6.69 15.95 -8.12
C LYS A 93 -7.83 15.24 -7.40
N PHE A 94 -7.50 14.39 -6.45
CA PHE A 94 -8.43 13.66 -5.60
C PHE A 94 -8.18 14.02 -4.15
N GLU A 95 -9.21 14.54 -3.48
CA GLU A 95 -9.13 14.94 -2.07
C GLU A 95 -10.02 14.03 -1.24
N VAL A 96 -9.43 13.35 -0.27
CA VAL A 96 -10.16 12.51 0.67
C VAL A 96 -9.99 13.06 2.08
N LYS A 97 -11.12 13.41 2.69
CA LYS A 97 -11.16 13.76 4.11
C LYS A 97 -11.23 12.45 4.90
N SER A 98 -10.20 12.17 5.69
CA SER A 98 -10.28 11.06 6.65
C SER A 98 -11.34 11.35 7.70
N ILE A 99 -12.23 10.39 7.94
CA ILE A 99 -13.25 10.49 8.99
C ILE A 99 -12.61 10.46 10.39
N THR A 100 -11.43 9.87 10.49
CA THR A 100 -10.74 9.58 11.77
C THR A 100 -9.57 10.51 12.10
N THR A 101 -9.04 11.23 11.12
CA THR A 101 -7.91 12.16 11.30
C THR A 101 -8.20 13.48 10.58
N ALA A 102 -7.85 14.60 11.21
CA ALA A 102 -7.99 15.93 10.61
C ALA A 102 -7.10 16.17 9.37
N ALA A 103 -6.33 15.17 8.95
CA ALA A 103 -5.45 15.25 7.80
C ALA A 103 -6.19 14.90 6.51
N GLN A 104 -6.35 15.89 5.66
CA GLN A 104 -6.81 15.73 4.29
C GLN A 104 -5.69 15.06 3.47
N GLN A 105 -5.96 13.92 2.86
CA GLN A 105 -5.06 13.30 1.90
C GLN A 105 -5.40 13.78 0.49
N THR A 106 -4.39 14.27 -0.21
CA THR A 106 -4.51 14.67 -1.61
C THR A 106 -3.65 13.75 -2.46
N LEU A 107 -4.26 13.16 -3.48
CA LEU A 107 -3.58 12.34 -4.48
C LEU A 107 -3.78 12.94 -5.87
N PHE A 108 -2.80 12.71 -6.73
CA PHE A 108 -2.79 13.21 -8.10
C PHE A 108 -2.54 12.07 -9.07
N LEU A 109 -3.28 12.05 -10.18
CA LEU A 109 -3.04 11.16 -11.31
C LEU A 109 -2.81 11.95 -12.58
N ASP A 110 -2.02 11.36 -13.46
CA ASP A 110 -1.95 11.77 -14.87
C ASP A 110 -3.30 11.48 -15.55
N GLY A 111 -3.77 12.40 -16.40
CA GLY A 111 -5.02 12.24 -17.11
C GLY A 111 -5.06 10.97 -17.96
N TYR A 112 -3.92 10.55 -18.52
CA TYR A 112 -3.80 9.33 -19.27
C TYR A 112 -4.08 8.09 -18.38
N ASP A 113 -3.62 8.07 -17.11
CA ASP A 113 -3.92 7.00 -16.16
C ASP A 113 -5.40 6.94 -15.80
N VAL A 114 -6.03 8.10 -15.62
CA VAL A 114 -7.48 8.21 -15.36
C VAL A 114 -8.29 7.60 -16.52
N GLU A 115 -8.01 8.03 -17.75
CA GLU A 115 -8.69 7.49 -18.92
C GLU A 115 -8.47 5.99 -19.10
N TRP A 116 -7.25 5.53 -18.83
CA TRP A 116 -6.90 4.12 -18.97
C TRP A 116 -7.59 3.21 -17.94
N MET A 117 -7.89 3.73 -16.74
CA MET A 117 -8.60 2.97 -15.68
C MET A 117 -10.07 2.74 -15.95
N LYS A 118 -10.73 3.55 -16.79
CA LYS A 118 -12.18 3.46 -17.01
C LYS A 118 -12.62 2.04 -17.37
N GLY A 119 -13.59 1.53 -16.61
CA GLY A 119 -14.16 0.20 -16.77
C GLY A 119 -13.25 -0.98 -16.41
N LYS A 120 -12.02 -0.73 -15.96
CA LYS A 120 -11.07 -1.78 -15.59
C LYS A 120 -11.15 -2.19 -14.13
N LYS A 121 -10.86 -3.45 -13.87
CA LYS A 121 -10.70 -4.02 -12.53
C LYS A 121 -9.32 -3.64 -11.99
N ILE A 122 -9.28 -2.79 -10.97
CA ILE A 122 -8.04 -2.25 -10.39
C ILE A 122 -7.76 -2.89 -9.03
N LEU A 123 -6.62 -3.51 -8.88
CA LEU A 123 -6.10 -4.03 -7.63
C LEU A 123 -5.32 -2.94 -6.89
N ILE A 124 -5.73 -2.63 -5.67
CA ILE A 124 -5.02 -1.67 -4.81
C ILE A 124 -3.99 -2.43 -3.98
N VAL A 125 -2.74 -2.01 -4.04
CA VAL A 125 -1.63 -2.65 -3.32
C VAL A 125 -0.79 -1.61 -2.59
N ASP A 126 -0.46 -1.89 -1.32
CA ASP A 126 0.47 -1.07 -0.54
C ASP A 126 1.50 -1.96 0.19
N ASP A 127 2.50 -1.38 0.82
CA ASP A 127 3.44 -2.11 1.68
C ASP A 127 2.80 -2.49 3.03
N VAL A 128 2.17 -1.54 3.71
CA VAL A 128 1.49 -1.71 4.99
C VAL A 128 0.14 -0.99 4.98
N ILE A 129 -0.91 -1.69 5.38
CA ILE A 129 -2.20 -1.08 5.70
C ILE A 129 -2.31 -0.97 7.22
N SER A 130 -2.42 0.25 7.74
CA SER A 130 -2.62 0.50 9.18
C SER A 130 -3.98 1.18 9.44
N THR A 131 -4.08 2.49 9.47
CA THR A 131 -5.36 3.19 9.66
C THR A 131 -6.32 3.04 8.48
N GLY A 132 -5.82 2.63 7.32
CA GLY A 132 -6.61 2.52 6.09
C GLY A 132 -6.87 3.84 5.36
N ALA A 133 -6.32 4.96 5.84
CA ALA A 133 -6.56 6.26 5.23
C ALA A 133 -6.02 6.35 3.78
N SER A 134 -4.81 5.84 3.53
CA SER A 134 -4.23 5.75 2.17
C SER A 134 -5.03 4.83 1.27
N LEU A 135 -5.48 3.70 1.82
CA LEU A 135 -6.32 2.75 1.11
C LEU A 135 -7.64 3.38 0.68
N ALA A 136 -8.34 4.06 1.60
CA ALA A 136 -9.60 4.74 1.30
C ALA A 136 -9.42 5.84 0.24
N ALA A 137 -8.30 6.56 0.28
CA ALA A 137 -7.97 7.57 -0.73
C ALA A 137 -7.77 6.94 -2.12
N LEU A 138 -7.08 5.80 -2.21
CA LEU A 138 -6.92 5.08 -3.46
C LEU A 138 -8.23 4.48 -3.99
N GLU A 139 -9.09 3.96 -3.11
CA GLU A 139 -10.41 3.47 -3.49
C GLU A 139 -11.27 4.57 -4.11
N HIS A 140 -11.35 5.72 -3.43
CA HIS A 140 -12.07 6.88 -3.91
C HIS A 140 -11.56 7.32 -5.30
N LEU A 141 -10.24 7.40 -5.45
CA LEU A 141 -9.58 7.76 -6.69
C LEU A 141 -9.92 6.78 -7.82
N VAL A 142 -9.89 5.46 -7.57
CA VAL A 142 -10.23 4.43 -8.56
C VAL A 142 -11.69 4.57 -9.01
N VAL A 143 -12.62 4.71 -8.06
CA VAL A 143 -14.06 4.83 -8.34
C VAL A 143 -14.37 6.12 -9.10
N GLU A 144 -13.83 7.27 -8.68
CA GLU A 144 -14.03 8.55 -9.36
C GLU A 144 -13.42 8.58 -10.77
N SER A 145 -12.36 7.79 -11.00
CA SER A 145 -11.77 7.61 -12.32
C SER A 145 -12.57 6.63 -13.22
N GLY A 146 -13.69 6.09 -12.72
CA GLY A 146 -14.51 5.12 -13.45
C GLY A 146 -13.93 3.70 -13.47
N GLY A 147 -12.96 3.40 -12.64
CA GLY A 147 -12.43 2.05 -12.41
C GLY A 147 -13.28 1.24 -11.44
N ILE A 148 -13.04 -0.05 -11.38
CA ILE A 148 -13.71 -1.01 -10.49
C ILE A 148 -12.67 -1.56 -9.53
N VAL A 149 -12.88 -1.42 -8.22
CA VAL A 149 -11.95 -1.98 -7.21
C VAL A 149 -12.06 -3.50 -7.23
N ALA A 150 -11.02 -4.18 -7.71
CA ALA A 150 -10.94 -5.64 -7.78
C ALA A 150 -10.56 -6.28 -6.42
N GLY A 151 -9.82 -5.56 -5.61
CA GLY A 151 -9.36 -6.03 -4.31
C GLY A 151 -8.38 -5.05 -3.67
N ARG A 152 -7.99 -5.38 -2.44
CA ARG A 152 -7.10 -4.58 -1.59
C ARG A 152 -6.08 -5.50 -0.98
N MET A 153 -4.80 -5.20 -1.16
CA MET A 153 -3.72 -6.06 -0.69
C MET A 153 -2.58 -5.23 -0.10
N ALA A 154 -1.86 -5.82 0.84
CA ALA A 154 -0.59 -5.31 1.31
C ALA A 154 0.34 -6.45 1.74
N VAL A 155 1.61 -6.15 1.99
CA VAL A 155 2.49 -7.13 2.62
C VAL A 155 2.04 -7.35 4.05
N LEU A 156 1.77 -6.28 4.80
CA LEU A 156 1.40 -6.36 6.22
C LEU A 156 0.13 -5.56 6.53
N ALA A 157 -0.63 -6.05 7.51
CA ALA A 157 -1.65 -5.29 8.22
C ALA A 157 -1.13 -4.90 9.61
N GLU A 158 -1.32 -3.65 10.02
CA GLU A 158 -0.86 -3.09 11.29
C GLU A 158 -2.04 -2.54 12.11
N GLY A 159 -2.02 -2.73 13.42
CA GLY A 159 -3.05 -2.24 14.32
C GLY A 159 -4.46 -2.72 13.93
N ASP A 160 -5.45 -1.82 13.90
CA ASP A 160 -6.86 -2.16 13.60
C ASP A 160 -7.05 -2.81 12.22
N ALA A 161 -6.14 -2.59 11.28
CA ALA A 161 -6.20 -3.23 9.97
C ALA A 161 -6.05 -4.76 10.03
N ILE A 162 -5.49 -5.30 11.10
CA ILE A 162 -5.33 -6.76 11.30
C ILE A 162 -6.68 -7.48 11.32
N GLU A 163 -7.73 -6.82 11.80
CA GLU A 163 -9.08 -7.40 11.92
C GLU A 163 -9.93 -7.23 10.65
N ARG A 164 -9.45 -6.50 9.64
CA ARG A 164 -10.18 -6.27 8.38
C ARG A 164 -10.30 -7.56 7.55
N LYS A 165 -11.51 -7.82 7.06
CA LYS A 165 -11.82 -9.00 6.22
C LYS A 165 -11.82 -8.67 4.72
N ASP A 166 -11.81 -7.40 4.37
CA ASP A 166 -11.86 -6.90 2.99
C ASP A 166 -10.47 -6.66 2.37
N ILE A 167 -9.40 -6.91 3.13
CA ILE A 167 -8.02 -6.84 2.66
C ILE A 167 -7.36 -8.24 2.66
N LYS A 168 -6.39 -8.44 1.78
CA LYS A 168 -5.52 -9.62 1.78
C LYS A 168 -4.10 -9.22 2.10
N VAL A 169 -3.50 -9.84 3.10
CA VAL A 169 -2.13 -9.54 3.53
C VAL A 169 -1.33 -10.83 3.72
N LEU A 170 -0.01 -10.72 3.71
CA LEU A 170 0.90 -11.84 3.94
C LEU A 170 1.20 -12.05 5.43
N GLY A 171 1.07 -11.00 6.23
CA GLY A 171 1.36 -11.05 7.66
C GLY A 171 0.77 -9.89 8.45
N LYS A 172 0.97 -9.96 9.76
CA LYS A 172 0.58 -8.94 10.72
C LYS A 172 1.83 -8.20 11.20
N LEU A 173 1.69 -6.91 11.46
CA LEU A 173 2.70 -6.09 12.10
C LEU A 173 2.12 -5.55 13.41
N PRO A 174 2.63 -5.98 14.58
CA PRO A 174 2.12 -5.48 15.84
C PRO A 174 2.49 -4.03 16.06
N LEU A 175 1.73 -3.36 16.89
CA LEU A 175 2.09 -2.09 17.51
C LEU A 175 2.90 -2.35 18.77
N PHE A 176 3.67 -1.36 19.22
CA PHE A 176 4.56 -1.51 20.37
C PHE A 176 4.35 -0.38 21.37
N THR A 177 4.54 -0.71 22.64
CA THR A 177 4.72 0.28 23.70
C THR A 177 6.03 1.04 23.53
N PRO A 178 6.24 2.19 24.19
CA PRO A 178 7.51 2.92 24.11
C PRO A 178 8.74 2.12 24.59
N ASP A 179 8.53 1.14 25.47
CA ASP A 179 9.57 0.21 25.95
C ASP A 179 9.74 -1.03 25.04
N GLY A 180 9.04 -1.08 23.90
CA GLY A 180 9.23 -2.07 22.83
C GLY A 180 8.50 -3.39 23.02
N LYS A 181 7.50 -3.47 23.91
CA LYS A 181 6.64 -4.65 24.04
C LYS A 181 5.51 -4.59 23.04
N GLU A 182 5.17 -5.74 22.45
CA GLU A 182 4.02 -5.86 21.56
C GLU A 182 2.72 -5.51 22.29
N ILE A 183 1.86 -4.75 21.61
CA ILE A 183 0.50 -4.44 22.04
C ILE A 183 -0.44 -5.43 21.34
N GLU A 184 -1.20 -6.17 22.14
CA GLU A 184 -2.21 -7.13 21.66
C GLU A 184 -3.44 -6.42 21.08
#